data_2a2d0acb2f035f6a7d3e35f50da929ae
#
_entry.id   2a2d0acb2f035f6a7d3e35f50da929ae
#
_cell.length_a   1.000
_cell.length_b   1.000
_cell.length_c   1.000
_cell.angle_alpha   90.00
_cell.angle_beta   90.00
_cell.angle_gamma   90.00
#
_symmetry.space_group_name_H-M   'P 1'
#
loop_
_entity.id
_entity.type
_entity.pdbx_description
1 polymer ?
#
loop_
_entity_poly.entity_id
_entity_poly.type
_entity_poly.pdbx_seq_one_letter_code
_entity_poly.pdbx_strand_id
1 'polypeptide(L)'
;MQAYPDLQPNRALRDSALCAVVLVDGQVDHTTGLYMLRESSRPWPVWCTDSTYADLTQGNPVLQVLSHFCGVDRRRMELDRPFVVAEVQDVRWRALPVASKPAPYSPNRAAPVPGDNVALVLEDGRSGRSAVYAPGLGAIDERLFECMQRAACVLVDGTFWSDDEMIRVGVSKKHARDLGHLPRAARAACSNGSAGCPRGCAKS
;
A
#
# COMPACT_ATOMS: atom_id res chain seq x y z
N MET A 1 -2.78 11.86 11.59
CA MET A 1 -1.90 12.05 12.77
C MET A 1 -2.58 12.85 13.90
N GLN A 2 -3.30 13.94 13.62
CA GLN A 2 -3.97 14.72 14.69
C GLN A 2 -4.97 13.92 15.54
N ALA A 3 -5.59 12.87 15.00
CA ALA A 3 -6.54 12.02 15.71
C ALA A 3 -5.89 10.98 16.66
N TYR A 4 -4.56 10.84 16.63
CA TYR A 4 -3.83 9.85 17.41
C TYR A 4 -2.76 10.54 18.27
N PRO A 5 -3.05 10.80 19.56
CA PRO A 5 -2.13 11.52 20.47
C PRO A 5 -0.75 10.89 20.55
N ASP A 6 -0.65 9.57 20.49
CA ASP A 6 0.62 8.83 20.57
C ASP A 6 1.55 9.08 19.39
N LEU A 7 1.03 9.59 18.27
CA LEU A 7 1.81 9.99 17.09
C LEU A 7 2.24 11.46 17.12
N GLN A 8 1.81 12.22 18.13
CA GLN A 8 2.19 13.61 18.30
C GLN A 8 3.56 13.74 19.01
N PRO A 9 4.32 14.81 18.77
CA PRO A 9 5.50 15.11 19.52
C PRO A 9 5.15 15.28 21.01
N ASN A 10 5.70 14.46 21.89
CA ASN A 10 5.41 14.50 23.33
C ASN A 10 6.64 14.39 24.23
N ARG A 11 7.83 14.08 23.68
CA ARG A 11 9.08 13.90 24.40
C ARG A 11 10.06 15.05 24.18
N ALA A 12 10.07 15.63 22.99
CA ALA A 12 10.94 16.74 22.62
C ALA A 12 10.35 17.55 21.47
N LEU A 13 10.89 18.75 21.25
CA LEU A 13 10.56 19.57 20.08
C LEU A 13 10.95 18.82 18.79
N ARG A 14 10.04 18.74 17.82
CA ARG A 14 10.20 17.99 16.57
C ARG A 14 10.37 16.47 16.75
N ASP A 15 9.91 15.94 17.87
CA ASP A 15 9.86 14.50 18.09
C ASP A 15 8.75 13.84 17.24
N SER A 16 8.89 12.55 17.00
CA SER A 16 7.87 11.71 16.38
C SER A 16 7.98 10.28 16.87
N ALA A 17 6.85 9.64 17.14
CA ALA A 17 6.77 8.22 17.41
C ALA A 17 6.98 7.36 16.16
N LEU A 18 6.93 7.97 14.97
CA LEU A 18 7.21 7.28 13.71
C LEU A 18 8.72 7.01 13.61
N CYS A 19 9.07 5.81 13.21
CA CYS A 19 10.46 5.39 13.03
C CYS A 19 10.85 5.22 11.55
N ALA A 20 9.91 4.80 10.72
CA ALA A 20 10.08 4.59 9.28
C ALA A 20 8.75 4.74 8.55
N VAL A 21 8.82 4.86 7.23
CA VAL A 21 7.67 4.86 6.33
C VAL A 21 7.83 3.70 5.35
N VAL A 22 6.78 2.90 5.17
CA VAL A 22 6.73 1.82 4.18
C VAL A 22 5.58 2.12 3.22
N LEU A 23 5.91 2.36 1.96
CA LEU A 23 4.95 2.77 0.93
C LEU A 23 4.58 1.58 0.05
N VAL A 24 3.30 1.39 -0.18
CA VAL A 24 2.75 0.30 -1.01
C VAL A 24 2.54 0.71 -2.46
N ASP A 25 2.40 2.01 -2.70
CA ASP A 25 2.21 2.63 -4.01
C ASP A 25 2.52 4.13 -3.96
N GLY A 26 2.36 4.81 -5.09
CA GLY A 26 2.56 6.26 -5.22
C GLY A 26 1.27 7.09 -5.19
N GLN A 27 0.11 6.56 -4.79
CA GLN A 27 -1.16 7.30 -4.81
C GLN A 27 -1.13 8.52 -3.88
N VAL A 28 -1.78 9.60 -4.31
CA VAL A 28 -1.73 10.88 -3.60
C VAL A 28 -2.30 10.80 -2.18
N ASP A 29 -3.39 10.08 -2.00
CA ASP A 29 -4.06 9.87 -0.72
C ASP A 29 -3.22 9.02 0.26
N HIS A 30 -2.34 8.16 -0.24
CA HIS A 30 -1.40 7.38 0.56
C HIS A 30 -0.10 8.15 0.87
N THR A 31 0.23 9.18 0.11
CA THR A 31 1.56 9.83 0.18
C THR A 31 1.53 11.30 0.62
N THR A 32 0.37 11.98 0.57
CA THR A 32 0.26 13.39 0.98
C THR A 32 0.70 13.62 2.43
N GLY A 33 0.50 12.65 3.32
CA GLY A 33 0.95 12.70 4.70
C GLY A 33 2.46 12.88 4.88
N LEU A 34 3.27 12.55 3.87
CA LEU A 34 4.73 12.74 3.90
C LEU A 34 5.12 14.22 4.06
N TYR A 35 4.37 15.16 3.49
CA TYR A 35 4.63 16.59 3.66
C TYR A 35 4.59 17.04 5.13
N MET A 36 3.82 16.36 5.98
CA MET A 36 3.72 16.65 7.41
C MET A 36 4.98 16.21 8.17
N LEU A 37 5.81 15.37 7.56
CA LEU A 37 7.03 14.83 8.18
C LEU A 37 8.27 15.74 7.95
N ARG A 38 8.14 16.84 7.23
CA ARG A 38 9.25 17.73 6.83
C ARG A 38 10.02 18.35 8.01
N GLU A 39 9.38 18.46 9.18
CA GLU A 39 9.97 19.07 10.37
C GLU A 39 10.88 18.12 11.18
N SER A 40 11.09 16.89 10.69
CA SER A 40 11.98 15.94 11.37
C SER A 40 13.39 16.49 11.48
N SER A 41 14.09 16.15 12.56
CA SER A 41 15.50 16.48 12.76
C SER A 41 16.47 15.56 12.04
N ARG A 42 15.97 14.50 11.42
CA ARG A 42 16.74 13.47 10.69
C ARG A 42 16.02 13.02 9.42
N PRO A 43 16.77 12.51 8.43
CA PRO A 43 16.16 11.91 7.25
C PRO A 43 15.22 10.76 7.61
N TRP A 44 14.11 10.66 6.89
CA TRP A 44 13.17 9.57 7.08
C TRP A 44 13.63 8.31 6.33
N PRO A 45 13.74 7.15 7.00
CA PRO A 45 13.82 5.87 6.32
C PRO A 45 12.51 5.61 5.55
N VAL A 46 12.57 5.60 4.22
CA VAL A 46 11.42 5.37 3.35
C VAL A 46 11.65 4.12 2.52
N TRP A 47 10.88 3.07 2.85
CA TRP A 47 10.87 1.82 2.11
C TRP A 47 9.87 1.90 0.97
N CYS A 48 10.32 1.71 -0.25
CA CYS A 48 9.47 1.71 -1.43
C CYS A 48 10.11 0.92 -2.58
N THR A 49 9.29 0.49 -3.54
CA THR A 49 9.76 -0.09 -4.80
C THR A 49 10.43 0.97 -5.67
N ASP A 50 11.11 0.54 -6.73
CA ASP A 50 11.68 1.47 -7.71
C ASP A 50 10.56 2.24 -8.44
N SER A 51 9.43 1.61 -8.73
CA SER A 51 8.26 2.25 -9.36
C SER A 51 7.67 3.34 -8.46
N THR A 52 7.38 3.02 -7.21
CA THR A 52 6.86 4.01 -6.24
C THR A 52 7.85 5.16 -6.03
N TYR A 53 9.16 4.89 -6.04
CA TYR A 53 10.16 5.94 -5.97
C TYR A 53 10.12 6.86 -7.18
N ALA A 54 9.97 6.31 -8.39
CA ALA A 54 9.82 7.09 -9.62
C ALA A 54 8.55 7.95 -9.58
N ASP A 55 7.42 7.41 -9.12
CA ASP A 55 6.17 8.15 -8.94
C ASP A 55 6.36 9.37 -8.04
N LEU A 56 7.11 9.21 -6.94
CA LEU A 56 7.29 10.23 -5.90
C LEU A 56 8.52 11.15 -6.10
N THR A 57 9.21 10.99 -7.20
CA THR A 57 10.31 11.86 -7.63
C THR A 57 10.05 12.52 -8.98
N GLN A 58 9.29 11.89 -9.88
CA GLN A 58 9.04 12.40 -11.24
C GLN A 58 7.60 12.88 -11.42
N GLY A 59 6.61 12.12 -10.89
CA GLY A 59 5.20 12.43 -11.05
C GLY A 59 4.67 13.38 -9.97
N ASN A 60 4.76 12.99 -8.70
CA ASN A 60 4.47 13.80 -7.53
C ASN A 60 5.73 13.92 -6.68
N PRO A 61 6.54 14.97 -6.83
CA PRO A 61 7.92 15.00 -6.33
C PRO A 61 8.04 15.23 -4.81
N VAL A 62 7.20 14.57 -4.01
CA VAL A 62 7.16 14.75 -2.55
C VAL A 62 8.50 14.37 -1.89
N LEU A 63 9.19 13.34 -2.40
CA LEU A 63 10.49 12.95 -1.85
C LEU A 63 11.59 13.98 -2.18
N GLN A 64 11.51 14.64 -3.32
CA GLN A 64 12.40 15.77 -3.64
C GLN A 64 12.10 16.97 -2.75
N VAL A 65 10.83 17.28 -2.51
CA VAL A 65 10.46 18.36 -1.57
C VAL A 65 11.03 18.08 -0.19
N LEU A 66 10.87 16.85 0.35
CA LEU A 66 11.43 16.48 1.65
C LEU A 66 12.95 16.60 1.71
N SER A 67 13.67 16.41 0.61
CA SER A 67 15.12 16.55 0.57
C SER A 67 15.63 17.97 0.88
N HIS A 68 14.78 19.00 0.69
CA HIS A 68 15.06 20.38 1.04
C HIS A 68 14.81 20.71 2.53
N PHE A 69 14.26 19.78 3.29
CA PHE A 69 13.92 19.92 4.72
C PHE A 69 14.69 18.91 5.57
N CYS A 70 14.04 17.79 5.89
CA CYS A 70 14.64 16.76 6.74
C CYS A 70 15.47 15.73 5.97
N GLY A 71 15.23 15.59 4.67
CA GLY A 71 15.83 14.52 3.86
C GLY A 71 15.07 13.20 3.90
N VAL A 72 15.49 12.32 2.99
CA VAL A 72 14.93 10.96 2.83
C VAL A 72 16.10 9.98 2.73
N ASP A 73 16.07 8.94 3.56
CA ASP A 73 16.93 7.76 3.47
C ASP A 73 16.15 6.67 2.74
N ARG A 74 16.34 6.60 1.42
CA ARG A 74 15.64 5.60 0.60
C ARG A 74 16.11 4.20 0.93
N ARG A 75 15.15 3.34 1.27
CA ARG A 75 15.32 1.90 1.45
C ARG A 75 14.61 1.18 0.31
N ARG A 76 15.35 0.49 -0.54
CA ARG A 76 14.78 -0.25 -1.66
C ARG A 76 14.03 -1.46 -1.18
N MET A 77 12.77 -1.58 -1.59
CA MET A 77 11.92 -2.71 -1.34
C MET A 77 11.88 -3.60 -2.59
N GLU A 78 12.55 -4.75 -2.55
CA GLU A 78 12.54 -5.72 -3.63
C GLU A 78 11.30 -6.61 -3.54
N LEU A 79 10.69 -6.87 -4.69
CA LEU A 79 9.52 -7.77 -4.76
C LEU A 79 9.93 -9.18 -4.33
N ASP A 80 9.05 -9.81 -3.55
CA ASP A 80 9.18 -11.18 -3.09
C ASP A 80 10.35 -11.49 -2.15
N ARG A 81 11.19 -10.52 -1.88
CA ARG A 81 12.29 -10.67 -0.94
C ARG A 81 11.89 -10.18 0.46
N PRO A 82 12.14 -10.97 1.49
CA PRO A 82 11.96 -10.52 2.87
C PRO A 82 12.91 -9.36 3.20
N PHE A 83 12.40 -8.39 3.95
CA PHE A 83 13.20 -7.31 4.52
C PHE A 83 12.80 -7.05 5.97
N VAL A 84 13.62 -6.33 6.68
CA VAL A 84 13.41 -5.97 8.09
C VAL A 84 13.49 -4.45 8.21
N VAL A 85 12.51 -3.86 8.85
CA VAL A 85 12.55 -2.46 9.28
C VAL A 85 13.25 -2.45 10.64
N ALA A 86 14.44 -1.88 10.71
CA ALA A 86 15.35 -2.01 11.85
C ALA A 86 14.72 -1.58 13.20
N GLU A 87 13.82 -0.62 13.14
CA GLU A 87 13.12 -0.07 14.32
C GLU A 87 11.93 -0.93 14.76
N VAL A 88 11.51 -1.91 13.93
CA VAL A 88 10.40 -2.84 14.22
C VAL A 88 10.97 -4.24 14.35
N GLN A 89 11.45 -4.55 15.54
CA GLN A 89 12.09 -5.83 15.83
C GLN A 89 11.10 -7.00 15.69
N ASP A 90 11.66 -8.15 15.34
CA ASP A 90 10.92 -9.42 15.21
C ASP A 90 9.80 -9.44 14.16
N VAL A 91 9.70 -8.45 13.27
CA VAL A 91 8.76 -8.45 12.16
C VAL A 91 9.51 -8.58 10.83
N ARG A 92 9.19 -9.61 10.07
CA ARG A 92 9.64 -9.78 8.68
C ARG A 92 8.58 -9.25 7.74
N TRP A 93 9.02 -8.46 6.78
CA TRP A 93 8.18 -7.82 5.79
C TRP A 93 8.47 -8.42 4.43
N ARG A 94 7.46 -8.57 3.60
CA ARG A 94 7.60 -8.97 2.20
C ARG A 94 6.59 -8.24 1.35
N ALA A 95 7.05 -7.67 0.22
CA ALA A 95 6.22 -7.00 -0.75
C ALA A 95 5.84 -7.96 -1.88
N LEU A 96 4.55 -8.17 -2.08
CA LEU A 96 3.99 -8.93 -3.20
C LEU A 96 3.45 -7.95 -4.23
N PRO A 97 3.79 -8.11 -5.53
CA PRO A 97 3.17 -7.29 -6.57
C PRO A 97 1.67 -7.56 -6.63
N VAL A 98 0.87 -6.51 -6.76
CA VAL A 98 -0.58 -6.63 -6.95
C VAL A 98 -1.01 -5.93 -8.22
N ALA A 99 -1.95 -6.54 -8.93
CA ALA A 99 -2.56 -5.94 -10.11
C ALA A 99 -3.50 -4.83 -9.68
N SER A 100 -3.08 -3.59 -9.91
CA SER A 100 -3.87 -2.38 -9.71
C SER A 100 -3.37 -1.28 -10.65
N LYS A 101 -4.06 -0.14 -10.68
CA LYS A 101 -3.64 0.99 -11.52
C LYS A 101 -2.60 1.82 -10.80
N PRO A 102 -1.47 2.16 -11.47
CA PRO A 102 -0.52 3.14 -10.96
C PRO A 102 -1.19 4.51 -10.75
N ALA A 103 -0.56 5.37 -9.98
CA ALA A 103 -1.01 6.75 -9.81
C ALA A 103 -1.21 7.47 -11.15
N PRO A 104 -2.14 8.43 -11.26
CA PRO A 104 -2.40 9.14 -12.53
C PRO A 104 -1.19 9.82 -13.14
N TYR A 105 -0.24 10.22 -12.31
CA TYR A 105 1.03 10.87 -12.67
C TYR A 105 2.21 9.92 -12.76
N SER A 106 1.99 8.62 -12.58
CA SER A 106 3.05 7.61 -12.65
C SER A 106 3.66 7.57 -14.06
N PRO A 107 5.00 7.48 -14.19
CA PRO A 107 5.63 7.17 -15.46
C PRO A 107 5.12 5.87 -16.09
N ASN A 108 4.65 4.93 -15.27
CA ASN A 108 4.15 3.62 -15.70
C ASN A 108 2.63 3.62 -15.97
N ARG A 109 1.96 4.78 -15.95
CA ARG A 109 0.49 4.85 -16.07
C ARG A 109 -0.07 4.18 -17.32
N ALA A 110 0.63 4.30 -18.44
CA ALA A 110 0.22 3.73 -19.73
C ALA A 110 0.60 2.23 -19.85
N ALA A 111 1.63 1.79 -19.15
CA ALA A 111 2.14 0.42 -19.17
C ALA A 111 2.53 -0.02 -17.75
N PRO A 112 1.54 -0.44 -16.93
CA PRO A 112 1.78 -0.85 -15.55
C PRO A 112 2.81 -1.99 -15.45
N VAL A 113 3.68 -1.90 -14.45
CA VAL A 113 4.71 -2.91 -14.19
C VAL A 113 4.59 -3.48 -12.79
N PRO A 114 5.11 -4.69 -12.53
CA PRO A 114 5.19 -5.23 -11.17
C PRO A 114 5.93 -4.26 -10.24
N GLY A 115 5.31 -3.95 -9.10
CA GLY A 115 5.87 -3.01 -8.13
C GLY A 115 5.30 -1.59 -8.16
N ASP A 116 4.44 -1.26 -9.12
CA ASP A 116 3.66 -0.01 -9.08
C ASP A 116 2.72 0.00 -7.87
N ASN A 117 2.17 -1.16 -7.55
CA ASN A 117 1.35 -1.40 -6.36
C ASN A 117 1.79 -2.72 -5.73
N VAL A 118 1.87 -2.75 -4.40
CA VAL A 118 2.24 -3.95 -3.67
C VAL A 118 1.30 -4.20 -2.49
N ALA A 119 1.14 -5.48 -2.15
CA ALA A 119 0.64 -5.89 -0.84
C ALA A 119 1.83 -6.17 0.08
N LEU A 120 1.69 -5.84 1.35
CA LEU A 120 2.67 -6.18 2.38
C LEU A 120 2.20 -7.39 3.16
N VAL A 121 3.05 -8.40 3.24
CA VAL A 121 2.92 -9.52 4.17
C VAL A 121 3.86 -9.25 5.33
N LEU A 122 3.29 -9.13 6.53
CA LEU A 122 4.03 -8.92 7.78
C LEU A 122 3.97 -10.21 8.59
N GLU A 123 5.12 -10.75 8.97
CA GLU A 123 5.22 -11.97 9.76
C GLU A 123 5.90 -11.67 11.10
N ASP A 124 5.19 -11.95 12.19
CA ASP A 124 5.76 -11.88 13.53
C ASP A 124 6.70 -13.08 13.74
N GLY A 125 7.99 -12.80 13.92
CA GLY A 125 9.03 -13.80 14.10
C GLY A 125 8.92 -14.62 15.39
N ARG A 126 8.14 -14.14 16.39
CA ARG A 126 7.94 -14.84 17.66
C ARG A 126 6.81 -15.84 17.60
N SER A 127 5.67 -15.43 17.05
CA SER A 127 4.46 -16.26 17.00
C SER A 127 4.26 -16.97 15.66
N GLY A 128 4.97 -16.57 14.61
CA GLY A 128 4.77 -17.03 13.24
C GLY A 128 3.44 -16.57 12.63
N ARG A 129 2.66 -15.74 13.31
CA ARG A 129 1.42 -15.19 12.78
C ARG A 129 1.73 -14.11 11.75
N SER A 130 0.87 -14.01 10.75
CA SER A 130 1.04 -13.00 9.71
C SER A 130 -0.16 -12.07 9.57
N ALA A 131 0.08 -10.88 9.02
CA ALA A 131 -0.93 -9.96 8.55
C ALA A 131 -0.67 -9.63 7.08
N VAL A 132 -1.74 -9.35 6.33
CA VAL A 132 -1.67 -8.86 4.95
C VAL A 132 -2.28 -7.48 4.88
N TYR A 133 -1.54 -6.52 4.31
CA TYR A 133 -1.99 -5.16 4.06
C TYR A 133 -1.96 -4.87 2.56
N ALA A 134 -3.12 -4.66 1.94
CA ALA A 134 -3.27 -4.43 0.50
C ALA A 134 -4.33 -3.33 0.22
N PRO A 135 -4.01 -2.04 0.42
CA PRO A 135 -4.97 -0.95 0.27
C PRO A 135 -5.32 -0.65 -1.20
N GLY A 136 -4.39 -0.89 -2.13
CA GLY A 136 -4.61 -0.65 -3.56
C GLY A 136 -4.78 -1.97 -4.33
N LEU A 137 -5.94 -2.63 -4.18
CA LEU A 137 -6.18 -3.98 -4.69
C LEU A 137 -7.15 -3.98 -5.87
N GLY A 138 -6.65 -4.15 -7.09
CA GLY A 138 -7.47 -4.30 -8.31
C GLY A 138 -7.87 -5.73 -8.62
N ALA A 139 -7.01 -6.71 -8.31
CA ALA A 139 -7.28 -8.14 -8.46
C ALA A 139 -6.53 -8.94 -7.39
N ILE A 140 -7.06 -10.12 -7.07
CA ILE A 140 -6.43 -11.10 -6.17
C ILE A 140 -5.96 -12.26 -7.03
N ASP A 141 -4.66 -12.50 -7.08
CA ASP A 141 -4.09 -13.71 -7.66
C ASP A 141 -4.06 -14.86 -6.63
N GLU A 142 -3.72 -16.05 -7.08
CA GLU A 142 -3.67 -17.25 -6.23
C GLU A 142 -2.69 -17.09 -5.07
N ARG A 143 -1.55 -16.52 -5.32
CA ARG A 143 -0.49 -16.32 -4.34
C ARG A 143 -0.88 -15.36 -3.22
N LEU A 144 -1.46 -14.21 -3.58
CA LEU A 144 -1.99 -13.25 -2.61
C LEU A 144 -3.14 -13.87 -1.82
N PHE A 145 -4.02 -14.62 -2.49
CA PHE A 145 -5.13 -15.32 -1.86
C PHE A 145 -4.65 -16.33 -0.81
N GLU A 146 -3.64 -17.14 -1.11
CA GLU A 146 -3.02 -18.06 -0.15
C GLU A 146 -2.44 -17.33 1.07
N CYS A 147 -1.76 -16.18 0.86
CA CYS A 147 -1.26 -15.37 1.96
C CYS A 147 -2.40 -14.84 2.83
N MET A 148 -3.49 -14.36 2.21
CA MET A 148 -4.68 -13.88 2.93
C MET A 148 -5.37 -14.99 3.74
N GLN A 149 -5.47 -16.20 3.20
CA GLN A 149 -6.09 -17.34 3.89
C GLN A 149 -5.30 -17.75 5.15
N ARG A 150 -3.99 -17.63 5.12
CA ARG A 150 -3.12 -18.00 6.25
C ARG A 150 -2.93 -16.86 7.25
N ALA A 151 -3.28 -15.64 6.87
CA ALA A 151 -3.08 -14.47 7.72
C ALA A 151 -4.04 -14.44 8.91
N ALA A 152 -3.52 -14.02 10.06
CA ALA A 152 -4.33 -13.75 11.24
C ALA A 152 -5.15 -12.45 11.11
N CYS A 153 -4.69 -11.54 10.23
CA CYS A 153 -5.35 -10.27 9.95
C CYS A 153 -5.16 -9.91 8.47
N VAL A 154 -6.23 -9.45 7.82
CA VAL A 154 -6.21 -8.96 6.44
C VAL A 154 -6.82 -7.58 6.39
N LEU A 155 -6.00 -6.59 5.99
CA LEU A 155 -6.38 -5.19 5.82
C LEU A 155 -6.38 -4.88 4.33
N VAL A 156 -7.54 -4.61 3.78
CA VAL A 156 -7.73 -4.35 2.35
C VAL A 156 -8.58 -3.09 2.15
N ASP A 157 -8.46 -2.51 0.97
CA ASP A 157 -9.29 -1.39 0.55
C ASP A 157 -10.79 -1.71 0.70
N GLY A 158 -11.57 -0.77 1.14
CA GLY A 158 -13.01 -0.90 1.36
C GLY A 158 -13.84 0.17 0.65
N THR A 159 -13.26 0.85 -0.35
CA THR A 159 -13.84 2.02 -1.01
C THR A 159 -15.21 1.75 -1.62
N PHE A 160 -15.39 0.61 -2.31
CA PHE A 160 -16.65 0.28 -2.99
C PHE A 160 -17.25 -1.01 -2.49
N TRP A 161 -18.57 -1.02 -2.33
CA TRP A 161 -19.34 -2.24 -2.04
C TRP A 161 -19.58 -3.05 -3.32
N SER A 162 -20.12 -2.39 -4.37
CA SER A 162 -20.37 -3.00 -5.68
C SER A 162 -19.60 -2.30 -6.78
N ASP A 163 -19.40 -2.98 -7.92
CA ASP A 163 -18.60 -2.47 -9.03
C ASP A 163 -19.23 -1.25 -9.71
N ASP A 164 -20.55 -1.19 -9.74
CA ASP A 164 -21.35 -0.16 -10.38
C ASP A 164 -21.82 0.96 -9.42
N GLU A 165 -21.31 0.99 -8.20
CA GLU A 165 -21.81 1.88 -7.15
C GLU A 165 -21.79 3.35 -7.56
N MET A 166 -20.69 3.85 -8.13
CA MET A 166 -20.55 5.24 -8.58
C MET A 166 -21.49 5.58 -9.74
N ILE A 167 -21.78 4.60 -10.60
CA ILE A 167 -22.71 4.77 -11.72
C ILE A 167 -24.14 4.91 -11.20
N ARG A 168 -24.54 4.05 -10.25
CA ARG A 168 -25.88 4.08 -9.64
C ARG A 168 -26.17 5.38 -8.88
N VAL A 169 -25.16 5.93 -8.21
CA VAL A 169 -25.32 7.21 -7.46
C VAL A 169 -25.06 8.44 -8.33
N GLY A 170 -24.77 8.28 -9.63
CA GLY A 170 -24.60 9.37 -10.59
C GLY A 170 -23.31 10.20 -10.42
N VAL A 171 -22.33 9.70 -9.68
CA VAL A 171 -21.07 10.41 -9.40
C VAL A 171 -20.04 10.22 -10.52
N SER A 172 -20.04 9.05 -11.18
CA SER A 172 -19.10 8.72 -12.26
C SER A 172 -19.73 7.77 -13.26
N LYS A 173 -19.15 7.70 -14.46
CA LYS A 173 -19.47 6.69 -15.48
C LYS A 173 -18.55 5.46 -15.41
N LYS A 174 -17.62 5.42 -14.42
CA LYS A 174 -16.61 4.37 -14.28
C LYS A 174 -17.04 3.35 -13.24
N HIS A 175 -16.71 2.09 -13.49
CA HIS A 175 -16.78 1.02 -12.51
C HIS A 175 -15.64 1.12 -11.48
N ALA A 176 -15.80 0.50 -10.30
CA ALA A 176 -14.76 0.44 -9.28
C ALA A 176 -13.45 -0.16 -9.83
N ARG A 177 -13.55 -1.21 -10.65
CA ARG A 177 -12.40 -1.85 -11.32
C ARG A 177 -11.69 -0.93 -12.30
N ASP A 178 -12.42 -0.02 -12.95
CA ASP A 178 -11.84 0.99 -13.85
C ASP A 178 -10.96 1.99 -13.07
N LEU A 179 -11.18 2.11 -11.77
CA LEU A 179 -10.40 2.95 -10.87
C LEU A 179 -9.27 2.19 -10.16
N GLY A 180 -9.19 0.86 -10.35
CA GLY A 180 -8.16 0.01 -9.72
C GLY A 180 -8.59 -0.58 -8.38
N HIS A 181 -9.88 -0.55 -8.06
CA HIS A 181 -10.43 -1.08 -6.81
C HIS A 181 -11.22 -2.37 -7.03
N LEU A 182 -11.03 -3.36 -6.16
CA LEU A 182 -11.81 -4.57 -6.13
C LEU A 182 -13.02 -4.39 -5.20
N PRO A 183 -14.27 -4.48 -5.71
CA PRO A 183 -15.47 -4.31 -4.89
C PRO A 183 -15.55 -5.33 -3.75
N ARG A 184 -16.05 -4.93 -2.59
CA ARG A 184 -16.18 -5.80 -1.39
C ARG A 184 -17.06 -7.03 -1.65
N ALA A 185 -18.15 -6.88 -2.41
CA ALA A 185 -19.02 -7.99 -2.79
C ALA A 185 -18.29 -9.07 -3.60
N ALA A 186 -17.35 -8.68 -4.48
CA ALA A 186 -16.52 -9.63 -5.22
C ALA A 186 -15.56 -10.41 -4.33
N ARG A 187 -15.04 -9.78 -3.25
CA ARG A 187 -14.14 -10.43 -2.27
C ARG A 187 -14.86 -11.50 -1.45
N ALA A 188 -16.08 -11.20 -1.02
CA ALA A 188 -16.91 -12.15 -0.27
C ALA A 188 -17.20 -13.43 -1.09
N ALA A 189 -17.40 -13.31 -2.40
CA ALA A 189 -17.58 -14.45 -3.29
C ALA A 189 -16.31 -15.31 -3.42
N CYS A 190 -15.12 -14.70 -3.42
CA CYS A 190 -13.85 -15.44 -3.46
C CYS A 190 -13.58 -16.19 -2.14
N SER A 191 -13.92 -15.60 -0.98
CA SER A 191 -13.70 -16.21 0.34
C SER A 191 -14.57 -17.44 0.61
N ASN A 192 -15.76 -17.52 -0.01
CA ASN A 192 -16.74 -18.57 0.24
C ASN A 192 -16.68 -19.74 -0.75
N GLY A 193 -15.68 -19.79 -1.65
CA GLY A 193 -15.49 -20.91 -2.60
C GLY A 193 -16.68 -21.12 -3.56
N SER A 194 -17.61 -20.16 -3.64
CA SER A 194 -18.79 -20.28 -4.47
C SER A 194 -18.46 -20.06 -5.95
N ALA A 195 -19.14 -20.79 -6.83
CA ALA A 195 -18.93 -20.88 -8.28
C ALA A 195 -19.16 -19.56 -9.08
N GLY A 196 -19.02 -18.40 -8.44
CA GLY A 196 -19.27 -17.07 -9.01
C GLY A 196 -18.07 -16.12 -8.95
N CYS A 197 -16.86 -16.62 -8.73
CA CYS A 197 -15.67 -15.75 -8.74
C CYS A 197 -15.49 -15.10 -10.13
N PRO A 198 -15.48 -13.76 -10.27
CA PRO A 198 -15.30 -13.11 -11.57
C PRO A 198 -14.00 -13.55 -12.22
N ARG A 199 -14.01 -13.72 -13.54
CA ARG A 199 -12.81 -14.05 -14.33
C ARG A 199 -11.69 -13.08 -13.99
N GLY A 200 -10.64 -13.55 -13.34
CA GLY A 200 -9.52 -12.77 -12.79
C GLY A 200 -8.99 -13.36 -11.49
N CYS A 201 -9.78 -14.18 -10.79
CA CYS A 201 -9.25 -15.15 -9.82
C CYS A 201 -8.85 -16.39 -10.64
N ALA A 202 -7.56 -16.60 -10.84
CA ALA A 202 -7.07 -17.74 -11.60
C ALA A 202 -7.59 -19.05 -10.95
N LYS A 203 -8.37 -19.81 -11.74
CA LYS A 203 -8.44 -21.24 -11.56
C LYS A 203 -7.41 -21.83 -12.53
N SER A 204 -6.39 -22.39 -12.04
CA SER A 204 -5.60 -23.40 -12.73
C SER A 204 -5.46 -24.59 -11.82
#